data_d279a95c20cb06ee010f94968ad779f0
#
_entry.id   d279a95c20cb06ee010f94968ad779f0
#
_cell.length_a   1.000
_cell.length_b   1.000
_cell.length_c   1.000
_cell.angle_alpha   90.00
_cell.angle_beta   90.00
_cell.angle_gamma   90.00
#
_symmetry.space_group_name_H-M   'P 1'
#
loop_
_entity.id
_entity.type
_entity.pdbx_description
1 polymer ?
#
loop_
_entity_poly.entity_id
_entity_poly.type
_entity_poly.pdbx_seq_one_letter_code
_entity_poly.pdbx_strand_id
1 'polypeptide(L)'
;MPIVVSDELAYEREAARRLGRMADRVCILILTDDYPRIDIEIERREVREACERLFPHRQDLYEMVCEGRFNRLWRQFREPPEVGSAGPV
;
A
#
# COMPACT_ATOMS: atom_id res chain seq x y z
N MET A 1 9.28 -3.64 34.66
CA MET A 1 9.91 -4.58 33.75
C MET A 1 9.74 -4.15 32.33
N PRO A 2 10.83 -4.01 31.68
CA PRO A 2 10.78 -3.62 30.27
C PRO A 2 10.26 -4.69 29.33
N ILE A 3 10.05 -5.87 29.83
CA ILE A 3 9.60 -6.97 28.99
C ILE A 3 8.27 -6.69 28.32
N VAL A 4 7.33 -6.11 29.05
CA VAL A 4 6.01 -5.82 28.49
C VAL A 4 6.13 -4.81 27.36
N VAL A 5 6.93 -3.78 27.58
CA VAL A 5 7.13 -2.75 26.56
C VAL A 5 7.84 -3.35 25.36
N SER A 6 8.80 -4.22 25.59
CA SER A 6 9.49 -4.89 24.49
C SER A 6 8.57 -5.74 23.66
N ASP A 7 7.63 -6.42 24.31
CA ASP A 7 6.68 -7.25 23.59
C ASP A 7 5.77 -6.42 22.70
N GLU A 8 5.32 -5.29 23.21
CA GLU A 8 4.48 -4.39 22.41
C GLU A 8 5.23 -3.85 21.21
N LEU A 9 6.48 -3.43 21.45
CA LEU A 9 7.30 -2.93 20.36
C LEU A 9 7.59 -4.01 19.34
N ALA A 10 7.83 -5.23 19.80
CA ALA A 10 8.08 -6.33 18.89
C ALA A 10 6.86 -6.62 18.04
N TYR A 11 5.68 -6.58 18.63
CA TYR A 11 4.44 -6.79 17.90
C TYR A 11 4.27 -5.69 16.83
N GLU A 12 4.47 -4.43 17.22
CA GLU A 12 4.28 -3.33 16.30
C GLU A 12 5.28 -3.39 15.15
N ARG A 13 6.52 -3.77 15.45
CA ARG A 13 7.52 -3.90 14.40
C ARG A 13 7.18 -5.00 13.43
N GLU A 14 6.71 -6.12 13.96
CA GLU A 14 6.34 -7.24 13.10
C GLU A 14 5.12 -6.88 12.26
N ALA A 15 4.14 -6.21 12.85
CA ALA A 15 2.97 -5.77 12.11
C ALA A 15 3.36 -4.80 11.01
N ALA A 16 4.26 -3.88 11.30
CA ALA A 16 4.71 -2.91 10.31
C ALA A 16 5.47 -3.60 9.18
N ARG A 17 6.32 -4.57 9.50
CA ARG A 17 7.03 -5.31 8.46
C ARG A 17 6.07 -6.10 7.58
N ARG A 18 5.06 -6.71 8.19
CA ARG A 18 4.09 -7.47 7.45
C ARG A 18 3.30 -6.58 6.50
N LEU A 19 2.85 -5.44 7.01
CA LEU A 19 2.14 -4.49 6.18
C LEU A 19 3.03 -3.98 5.05
N GLY A 20 4.29 -3.72 5.36
CA GLY A 20 5.26 -3.28 4.35
C GLY A 20 5.43 -4.29 3.23
N ARG A 21 5.51 -5.57 3.58
CA ARG A 21 5.64 -6.60 2.55
C ARG A 21 4.40 -6.66 1.68
N MET A 22 3.22 -6.53 2.29
CA MET A 22 1.98 -6.53 1.51
C MET A 22 1.90 -5.33 0.58
N ALA A 23 2.31 -4.17 1.07
CA ALA A 23 2.30 -2.96 0.25
C ALA A 23 3.31 -3.07 -0.89
N ASP A 24 4.49 -3.61 -0.60
CA ASP A 24 5.50 -3.80 -1.64
C ASP A 24 5.00 -4.74 -2.72
N ARG A 25 4.27 -5.78 -2.33
CA ARG A 25 3.69 -6.69 -3.31
C ARG A 25 2.73 -5.96 -4.24
N VAL A 26 1.87 -5.11 -3.69
CA VAL A 26 0.96 -4.33 -4.54
C VAL A 26 1.74 -3.44 -5.49
N CYS A 27 2.80 -2.82 -5.02
CA CYS A 27 3.62 -1.99 -5.89
C CYS A 27 4.22 -2.79 -7.04
N ILE A 28 4.70 -3.99 -6.75
CA ILE A 28 5.24 -4.85 -7.78
C ILE A 28 4.17 -5.22 -8.79
N LEU A 29 2.96 -5.53 -8.33
CA LEU A 29 1.87 -5.88 -9.22
C LEU A 29 1.47 -4.71 -10.11
N ILE A 30 1.48 -3.50 -9.58
CA ILE A 30 1.19 -2.33 -10.39
C ILE A 30 2.22 -2.18 -11.51
N LEU A 31 3.47 -2.47 -11.20
CA LEU A 31 4.54 -2.35 -12.18
C LEU A 31 4.57 -3.50 -13.18
N THR A 32 3.79 -4.54 -12.94
CA THR A 32 3.73 -5.70 -13.83
C THR A 32 2.60 -5.49 -14.84
N ASP A 33 2.95 -5.27 -16.07
CA ASP A 33 1.99 -4.87 -17.10
C ASP A 33 0.84 -5.84 -17.30
N ASP A 34 1.11 -7.12 -17.14
CA ASP A 34 0.11 -8.16 -17.43
C ASP A 34 -0.87 -8.39 -16.31
N TYR A 35 -0.63 -7.84 -15.14
CA TYR A 35 -1.47 -8.15 -14.01
C TYR A 35 -2.79 -7.38 -14.12
N PRO A 36 -3.94 -8.07 -14.06
CA PRO A 36 -5.24 -7.40 -14.28
C PRO A 36 -5.53 -6.34 -13.21
N ARG A 37 -6.16 -5.28 -13.64
CA ARG A 37 -6.50 -4.19 -12.73
C ARG A 37 -7.38 -4.65 -11.57
N ILE A 38 -8.36 -5.51 -11.87
CA ILE A 38 -9.28 -5.95 -10.83
C ILE A 38 -8.54 -6.71 -9.73
N ASP A 39 -7.54 -7.48 -10.11
CA ASP A 39 -6.77 -8.22 -9.12
C ASP A 39 -5.92 -7.28 -8.27
N ILE A 40 -5.41 -6.22 -8.86
CA ILE A 40 -4.68 -5.21 -8.09
C ILE A 40 -5.60 -4.52 -7.11
N GLU A 41 -6.84 -4.22 -7.52
CA GLU A 41 -7.79 -3.60 -6.62
C GLU A 41 -8.10 -4.51 -5.43
N ILE A 42 -8.19 -5.79 -5.68
CA ILE A 42 -8.43 -6.75 -4.60
C ILE A 42 -7.24 -6.76 -3.64
N GLU A 43 -6.02 -6.78 -4.16
CA GLU A 43 -4.84 -6.77 -3.32
C GLU A 43 -4.75 -5.48 -2.51
N ARG A 44 -5.09 -4.36 -3.12
CA ARG A 44 -5.09 -3.09 -2.39
C ARG A 44 -6.09 -3.11 -1.24
N ARG A 45 -7.25 -3.69 -1.48
CA ARG A 45 -8.25 -3.82 -0.43
C ARG A 45 -7.74 -4.68 0.72
N GLU A 46 -7.03 -5.75 0.39
CA GLU A 46 -6.48 -6.61 1.42
C GLU A 46 -5.44 -5.88 2.26
N VAL A 47 -4.63 -5.04 1.64
CA VAL A 47 -3.67 -4.24 2.39
C VAL A 47 -4.40 -3.29 3.32
N ARG A 48 -5.45 -2.65 2.84
CA ARG A 48 -6.23 -1.73 3.65
C ARG A 48 -6.84 -2.44 4.85
N GLU A 49 -7.43 -3.61 4.62
CA GLU A 49 -8.04 -4.37 5.70
C GLU A 49 -7.00 -4.85 6.70
N ALA A 50 -5.84 -5.26 6.21
CA ALA A 50 -4.76 -5.65 7.09
C ALA A 50 -4.29 -4.48 7.94
N CYS A 51 -4.22 -3.29 7.35
CA CYS A 51 -3.82 -2.11 8.08
C CYS A 51 -4.80 -1.82 9.20
N GLU A 52 -6.10 -1.91 8.91
CA GLU A 52 -7.12 -1.67 9.91
C GLU A 52 -7.08 -2.71 11.03
N ARG A 53 -6.77 -3.94 10.69
CA ARG A 53 -6.71 -5.01 11.66
C ARG A 53 -5.46 -4.91 12.54
N LEU A 54 -4.33 -4.59 11.92
CA LEU A 54 -3.07 -4.55 12.65
C LEU A 54 -2.90 -3.26 13.45
N PHE A 55 -3.50 -2.17 12.97
CA PHE A 55 -3.37 -0.86 13.60
C PHE A 55 -4.75 -0.24 13.75
N PRO A 56 -5.61 -0.81 14.60
CA PRO A 56 -7.00 -0.34 14.68
C PRO A 56 -7.15 1.09 15.18
N HIS A 57 -6.13 1.63 15.81
CA HIS A 57 -6.19 3.01 16.30
C HIS A 57 -5.64 4.01 15.29
N ARG A 58 -5.21 3.54 14.14
CA ARG A 58 -4.63 4.40 13.13
C ARG A 58 -5.37 4.23 11.82
N GLN A 59 -6.60 4.73 11.78
CA GLN A 59 -7.43 4.59 10.59
C GLN A 59 -6.87 5.34 9.39
N ASP A 60 -6.07 6.35 9.65
CA ASP A 60 -5.46 7.16 8.61
C ASP A 60 -4.19 6.53 8.02
N LEU A 61 -3.70 5.47 8.67
CA LEU A 61 -2.38 4.96 8.32
C LEU A 61 -2.31 4.46 6.88
N TYR A 62 -3.35 3.75 6.44
CA TYR A 62 -3.35 3.25 5.08
C TYR A 62 -3.26 4.39 4.07
N GLU A 63 -4.06 5.44 4.27
CA GLU A 63 -4.06 6.56 3.35
C GLU A 63 -2.74 7.29 3.36
N MET A 64 -2.16 7.46 4.54
CA MET A 64 -0.90 8.18 4.64
C MET A 64 0.25 7.44 3.99
N VAL A 65 0.31 6.13 4.20
CA VAL A 65 1.49 5.37 3.82
C VAL A 65 1.32 4.66 2.48
N CYS A 66 0.14 4.12 2.23
CA CYS A 66 -0.04 3.21 1.11
C CYS A 66 -0.82 3.80 -0.05
N GLU A 67 -1.95 4.43 0.22
CA GLU A 67 -2.84 4.79 -0.87
C GLU A 67 -2.21 5.81 -1.81
N GLY A 68 -1.55 6.82 -1.28
CA GLY A 68 -0.88 7.81 -2.11
C GLY A 68 0.19 7.19 -2.98
N ARG A 69 0.94 6.25 -2.40
CA ARG A 69 2.00 5.55 -3.13
C ARG A 69 1.42 4.71 -4.26
N PHE A 70 0.35 3.95 -3.97
CA PHE A 70 -0.28 3.12 -4.99
C PHE A 70 -0.85 3.97 -6.11
N ASN A 71 -1.52 5.06 -5.77
CA ASN A 71 -2.13 5.92 -6.77
C ASN A 71 -1.07 6.58 -7.66
N ARG A 72 0.04 6.98 -7.07
CA ARG A 72 1.12 7.58 -7.84
C ARG A 72 1.73 6.59 -8.80
N LEU A 73 1.98 5.36 -8.33
CA LEU A 73 2.52 4.33 -9.21
C LEU A 73 1.55 3.96 -10.30
N TRP A 74 0.26 3.88 -9.96
CA TRP A 74 -0.75 3.57 -10.96
C TRP A 74 -0.75 4.61 -12.06
N ARG A 75 -0.79 5.88 -11.70
CA ARG A 75 -0.80 6.95 -12.70
C ARG A 75 0.47 6.97 -13.54
N GLN A 76 1.58 6.65 -12.91
CA GLN A 76 2.86 6.74 -13.60
C GLN A 76 3.09 5.57 -14.54
N PHE A 77 2.63 4.39 -14.20
CA PHE A 77 3.00 3.18 -14.93
C PHE A 77 1.85 2.45 -15.60
N ARG A 78 0.61 2.70 -15.18
CA ARG A 78 -0.51 1.95 -15.71
C ARG A 78 -1.52 2.80 -16.47
N GLU A 79 -1.71 4.04 -16.08
CA GLU A 79 -2.62 4.91 -16.80
C GLU A 79 -1.90 5.52 -18.00
N PRO A 80 -2.54 5.52 -19.17
CA PRO A 80 -1.92 6.18 -20.30
C PRO A 80 -1.88 7.68 -20.04
N PRO A 81 -0.84 8.36 -20.52
CA PRO A 81 -0.77 9.80 -20.34
C PRO A 81 -1.94 10.45 -21.05
N GLU A 82 -2.50 11.45 -20.41
CA GLU A 82 -3.60 12.17 -21.02
C GLU A 82 -3.10 13.00 -22.16
N VAL A 83 -3.84 12.92 -23.24
CA VAL A 83 -3.46 13.65 -24.42
C VAL A 83 -3.38 15.13 -24.13
N GLY A 84 -4.33 15.62 -23.38
CA GLY A 84 -4.31 17.01 -23.04
C GLY A 84 -3.10 17.41 -22.26
N SER A 85 -2.65 16.55 -21.39
CA SER A 85 -1.46 16.84 -20.61
C SER A 85 -0.23 16.78 -21.46
N ALA A 86 -0.22 15.85 -22.34
CA ALA A 86 0.94 15.66 -23.16
C ALA A 86 0.96 16.63 -24.30
N GLY A 87 -0.21 16.99 -24.72
CA GLY A 87 -0.34 17.76 -25.93
C GLY A 87 0.40 19.04 -25.95
N PRO A 88 0.35 19.80 -24.93
CA PRO A 88 0.91 21.11 -25.05
C PRO A 88 2.38 21.08 -25.20
N VAL A 89 2.87 20.08 -25.13
CA VAL A 89 4.24 20.12 -25.26
C VAL A 89 4.78 20.48 -26.51
#